data_a595df026b63935011b5144b85f94b8c
#
_entry.id   a595df026b63935011b5144b85f94b8c
#
_cell.length_a   1.000
_cell.length_b   1.000
_cell.length_c   1.000
_cell.angle_alpha   90.00
_cell.angle_beta   90.00
_cell.angle_gamma   90.00
#
_symmetry.space_group_name_H-M   'P 1'
#
loop_
_entity.id
_entity.type
_entity.pdbx_description
1 polymer ?
#
loop_
_entity_poly.entity_id
_entity_poly.type
_entity_poly.pdbx_seq_one_letter_code
_entity_poly.pdbx_strand_id
1 'polypeptide(L)'
;SALEKEFLATDFNFGNLESPVSGNDNRVGKGLVFNARKADIEGLVKYKFKVVNLANNHALDQGPNGLQFTRDFLTQKGIEYLGVGADLNEAWKPKFVEANGIKIGFVGASYASINDGGVARNNLVARVEDEENLKKAIESARSQSDFVVVTMHAGIEYVRQPDKTQVKFARAAVDFGADVVIGAHPHWVQ
;
A
#
# COMPACT_ATOMS: atom_id res chain seq x y z
N SER A 1 17.67 0.23 -17.17
CA SER A 1 17.25 -1.11 -16.69
C SER A 1 16.39 -1.79 -17.75
N ALA A 2 16.27 -3.13 -17.69
CA ALA A 2 15.46 -3.88 -18.67
C ALA A 2 13.99 -3.44 -18.66
N LEU A 3 13.45 -2.99 -17.51
CA LEU A 3 12.07 -2.54 -17.33
C LEU A 3 11.86 -1.03 -17.55
N GLU A 4 12.91 -0.29 -17.90
CA GLU A 4 12.80 1.17 -18.03
C GLU A 4 11.81 1.60 -19.13
N LYS A 5 11.82 0.88 -20.25
CA LYS A 5 10.93 1.19 -21.37
C LYS A 5 9.46 0.97 -20.99
N GLU A 6 9.18 -0.13 -20.28
CA GLU A 6 7.82 -0.48 -19.83
C GLU A 6 7.28 0.57 -18.87
N PHE A 7 8.06 0.96 -17.84
CA PHE A 7 7.64 2.01 -16.90
C PHE A 7 7.42 3.37 -17.57
N LEU A 8 8.23 3.73 -18.54
CA LEU A 8 8.09 5.02 -19.23
C LEU A 8 6.98 5.02 -20.28
N ALA A 9 6.58 3.84 -20.81
CA ALA A 9 5.51 3.70 -21.78
C ALA A 9 4.10 3.82 -21.18
N THR A 10 3.96 3.65 -19.87
CA THR A 10 2.68 3.79 -19.15
C THR A 10 2.33 5.25 -18.88
N ASP A 11 1.04 5.54 -18.65
CA ASP A 11 0.59 6.86 -18.22
C ASP A 11 1.03 7.13 -16.77
N PHE A 12 0.94 6.13 -15.91
CA PHE A 12 1.47 6.12 -14.55
C PHE A 12 1.78 4.69 -14.10
N ASN A 13 2.48 4.56 -12.97
CA ASN A 13 2.77 3.28 -12.33
C ASN A 13 2.26 3.26 -10.89
N PHE A 14 1.87 2.07 -10.46
CA PHE A 14 1.53 1.71 -9.09
C PHE A 14 2.53 0.68 -8.55
N GLY A 15 2.78 0.67 -7.23
CA GLY A 15 3.63 -0.33 -6.59
C GLY A 15 3.42 -0.45 -5.09
N ASN A 16 3.98 -1.50 -4.51
CA ASN A 16 4.10 -1.64 -3.06
C ASN A 16 5.46 -1.07 -2.62
N LEU A 17 5.44 -0.03 -1.80
CA LEU A 17 6.66 0.55 -1.21
C LEU A 17 6.88 -0.06 0.18
N GLU A 18 7.64 -1.13 0.22
CA GLU A 18 7.87 -1.94 1.41
C GLU A 18 9.07 -1.46 2.24
N SER A 19 9.22 -0.17 2.31
CA SER A 19 10.23 0.48 3.14
C SER A 19 9.79 1.89 3.47
N PRO A 20 9.75 2.29 4.74
CA PRO A 20 9.59 3.70 5.07
C PRO A 20 10.81 4.49 4.60
N VAL A 21 10.58 5.78 4.38
CA VAL A 21 11.64 6.78 4.18
C VAL A 21 11.68 7.62 5.44
N SER A 22 12.77 7.63 6.17
CA SER A 22 12.88 8.52 7.30
C SER A 22 14.08 9.45 7.17
N GLY A 23 13.99 10.60 7.82
CA GLY A 23 15.16 11.48 7.95
C GLY A 23 16.17 10.98 8.98
N ASN A 24 15.77 9.98 9.78
CA ASN A 24 16.49 9.46 10.93
C ASN A 24 16.45 7.93 10.95
N ASP A 25 17.33 7.32 11.74
CA ASP A 25 17.36 5.88 11.97
C ASP A 25 16.65 5.56 13.30
N ASN A 26 15.32 5.63 13.30
CA ASN A 26 14.46 5.36 14.47
C ASN A 26 13.93 3.93 14.44
N ARG A 27 14.80 2.97 14.54
CA ARG A 27 14.46 1.55 14.42
C ARG A 27 13.49 1.06 15.49
N VAL A 28 12.53 0.26 15.07
CA VAL A 28 11.75 -0.58 15.99
C VAL A 28 12.54 -1.83 16.38
N GLY A 29 12.19 -2.45 17.52
CA GLY A 29 12.89 -3.62 18.03
C GLY A 29 12.50 -4.92 17.33
N LYS A 30 12.90 -5.10 16.06
CA LYS A 30 12.75 -6.36 15.30
C LYS A 30 14.00 -6.67 14.47
N GLY A 31 14.12 -7.89 13.97
CA GLY A 31 15.33 -8.37 13.30
C GLY A 31 15.63 -7.68 11.98
N LEU A 32 14.64 -7.59 11.08
CA LEU A 32 14.77 -6.94 9.78
C LEU A 32 14.01 -5.62 9.78
N VAL A 33 14.73 -4.52 9.60
CA VAL A 33 14.20 -3.15 9.64
C VAL A 33 14.70 -2.37 8.45
N PHE A 34 13.77 -1.85 7.65
CA PHE A 34 14.06 -1.06 6.47
C PHE A 34 14.03 0.45 6.74
N ASN A 35 14.83 1.17 5.98
CA ASN A 35 14.82 2.62 5.92
C ASN A 35 15.42 3.07 4.57
N ALA A 36 14.56 3.42 3.63
CA ALA A 36 15.00 3.91 2.33
C ALA A 36 15.55 5.34 2.43
N ARG A 37 16.53 5.65 1.59
CA ARG A 37 17.05 7.01 1.49
C ARG A 37 16.10 7.87 0.65
N LYS A 38 16.03 9.17 0.95
CA LYS A 38 15.27 10.14 0.14
C LYS A 38 15.60 10.07 -1.35
N ALA A 39 16.88 9.88 -1.68
CA ALA A 39 17.35 9.78 -3.06
C ALA A 39 16.75 8.56 -3.81
N ASP A 40 16.41 7.49 -3.11
CA ASP A 40 15.85 6.29 -3.72
C ASP A 40 14.43 6.54 -4.24
N ILE A 41 13.68 7.47 -3.61
CA ILE A 41 12.33 7.88 -4.02
C ILE A 41 12.33 8.68 -5.33
N GLU A 42 13.42 9.35 -5.68
CA GLU A 42 13.53 10.02 -6.99
C GLU A 42 13.38 9.05 -8.16
N GLY A 43 13.74 7.77 -7.96
CA GLY A 43 13.49 6.71 -8.93
C GLY A 43 11.99 6.49 -9.17
N LEU A 44 11.16 6.56 -8.14
CA LEU A 44 9.71 6.45 -8.29
C LEU A 44 9.14 7.60 -9.12
N VAL A 45 9.59 8.83 -8.84
CA VAL A 45 9.19 10.02 -9.63
C VAL A 45 9.62 9.88 -11.08
N LYS A 46 10.88 9.52 -11.33
CA LYS A 46 11.43 9.31 -12.67
C LYS A 46 10.59 8.31 -13.48
N TYR A 47 10.17 7.23 -12.84
CA TYR A 47 9.39 6.16 -13.47
C TYR A 47 7.88 6.34 -13.31
N LYS A 48 7.40 7.56 -13.11
CA LYS A 48 5.97 7.92 -13.10
C LYS A 48 5.11 7.16 -12.08
N PHE A 49 5.67 6.74 -10.94
CA PHE A 49 4.82 6.21 -9.87
C PHE A 49 3.96 7.33 -9.31
N LYS A 50 2.65 7.16 -9.39
CA LYS A 50 1.66 8.11 -8.88
C LYS A 50 0.99 7.66 -7.61
N VAL A 51 0.97 6.33 -7.37
CA VAL A 51 0.36 5.72 -6.19
C VAL A 51 1.28 4.62 -5.68
N VAL A 52 1.46 4.54 -4.38
CA VAL A 52 2.14 3.42 -3.71
C VAL A 52 1.33 2.90 -2.54
N ASN A 53 1.32 1.58 -2.36
CA ASN A 53 0.81 0.98 -1.15
C ASN A 53 1.87 1.07 -0.04
N LEU A 54 1.52 1.68 1.08
CA LEU A 54 2.33 1.72 2.31
C LEU A 54 1.83 0.74 3.37
N ALA A 55 0.62 0.15 3.19
CA ALA A 55 0.14 -0.88 4.09
C ALA A 55 0.91 -2.18 3.86
N ASN A 56 1.94 -2.42 4.64
CA ASN A 56 2.77 -3.62 4.64
C ASN A 56 3.41 -3.85 6.01
N ASN A 57 4.07 -5.00 6.19
CA ASN A 57 4.72 -5.37 7.45
C ASN A 57 5.96 -4.52 7.79
N HIS A 58 6.41 -3.67 6.88
CA HIS A 58 7.53 -2.75 7.08
C HIS A 58 7.09 -1.28 7.26
N ALA A 59 5.79 -0.99 7.20
CA ALA A 59 5.25 0.38 7.31
C ALA A 59 5.74 1.15 8.55
N LEU A 60 5.94 0.44 9.66
CA LEU A 60 6.31 1.02 10.95
C LEU A 60 7.76 0.69 11.39
N ASP A 61 8.62 0.30 10.47
CA ASP A 61 10.02 -0.01 10.77
C ASP A 61 10.79 1.15 11.40
N GLN A 62 10.40 2.36 11.07
CA GLN A 62 10.95 3.60 11.63
C GLN A 62 9.98 4.27 12.64
N GLY A 63 9.04 3.48 13.18
CA GLY A 63 8.03 3.94 14.13
C GLY A 63 6.99 4.88 13.51
N PRO A 64 6.03 5.36 14.32
CA PRO A 64 4.99 6.28 13.86
C PRO A 64 5.53 7.58 13.23
N ASN A 65 6.60 8.13 13.78
CA ASN A 65 7.24 9.34 13.25
C ASN A 65 7.90 9.09 11.89
N GLY A 66 8.49 7.91 11.67
CA GLY A 66 9.03 7.51 10.38
C GLY A 66 7.94 7.32 9.34
N LEU A 67 6.81 6.73 9.71
CA LEU A 67 5.64 6.63 8.84
C LEU A 67 5.09 8.01 8.47
N GLN A 68 4.94 8.91 9.44
CA GLN A 68 4.51 10.29 9.17
C GLN A 68 5.46 10.99 8.20
N PHE A 69 6.77 10.89 8.46
CA PHE A 69 7.77 11.47 7.55
C PHE A 69 7.66 10.89 6.13
N THR A 70 7.45 9.59 5.99
CA THR A 70 7.28 8.91 4.70
C THR A 70 6.07 9.47 3.94
N ARG A 71 4.93 9.61 4.62
CA ARG A 71 3.69 10.17 4.05
C ARG A 71 3.90 11.60 3.55
N ASP A 72 4.49 12.46 4.38
CA ASP A 72 4.75 13.86 4.05
C ASP A 72 5.71 13.97 2.86
N PHE A 73 6.74 13.14 2.85
CA PHE A 73 7.73 13.14 1.78
C PHE A 73 7.15 12.67 0.43
N LEU A 74 6.33 11.63 0.41
CA LEU A 74 5.63 11.17 -0.79
C LEU A 74 4.67 12.26 -1.30
N THR A 75 3.92 12.90 -0.41
CA THR A 75 3.03 14.01 -0.75
C THR A 75 3.80 15.16 -1.41
N GLN A 76 4.97 15.54 -0.88
CA GLN A 76 5.83 16.56 -1.48
C GLN A 76 6.31 16.16 -2.89
N LYS A 77 6.44 14.86 -3.18
CA LYS A 77 6.82 14.33 -4.49
C LYS A 77 5.64 14.13 -5.45
N GLY A 78 4.42 14.43 -5.02
CA GLY A 78 3.21 14.22 -5.82
C GLY A 78 2.86 12.74 -6.02
N ILE A 79 3.23 11.90 -5.05
CA ILE A 79 2.92 10.47 -5.02
C ILE A 79 1.86 10.23 -3.94
N GLU A 80 0.71 9.71 -4.33
CA GLU A 80 -0.32 9.27 -3.41
C GLU A 80 0.09 7.98 -2.70
N TYR A 81 -0.37 7.79 -1.47
CA TYR A 81 -0.11 6.58 -0.69
C TYR A 81 -1.40 5.99 -0.14
N LEU A 82 -1.41 4.66 0.02
CA LEU A 82 -2.58 3.88 0.43
C LEU A 82 -2.33 3.17 1.74
N GLY A 83 -3.43 2.87 2.44
CA GLY A 83 -3.49 1.89 3.50
C GLY A 83 -2.86 2.31 4.82
N VAL A 84 -2.44 3.58 4.92
CA VAL A 84 -1.87 4.16 6.15
C VAL A 84 -2.40 5.58 6.38
N GLY A 85 -2.44 6.00 7.65
CA GLY A 85 -2.95 7.31 8.02
C GLY A 85 -2.44 7.80 9.37
N ALA A 86 -2.92 8.97 9.81
CA ALA A 86 -2.76 9.45 11.18
C ALA A 86 -3.73 8.71 12.12
N ASP A 87 -4.80 8.16 11.57
CA ASP A 87 -5.78 7.31 12.22
C ASP A 87 -6.36 6.28 11.23
N LEU A 88 -7.25 5.43 11.71
CA LEU A 88 -7.86 4.38 10.91
C LEU A 88 -8.75 4.93 9.78
N ASN A 89 -9.42 6.05 10.00
CA ASN A 89 -10.27 6.66 8.96
C ASN A 89 -9.41 7.16 7.78
N GLU A 90 -8.26 7.76 8.08
CA GLU A 90 -7.32 8.19 7.04
C GLU A 90 -6.68 6.97 6.36
N ALA A 91 -6.33 5.92 7.10
CA ALA A 91 -5.74 4.71 6.55
C ALA A 91 -6.66 4.02 5.52
N TRP A 92 -7.97 4.05 5.69
CA TRP A 92 -8.95 3.49 4.78
C TRP A 92 -9.44 4.45 3.69
N LYS A 93 -8.98 5.70 3.71
CA LYS A 93 -9.42 6.68 2.72
C LYS A 93 -8.91 6.32 1.32
N PRO A 94 -9.80 6.17 0.32
CA PRO A 94 -9.39 5.90 -1.05
C PRO A 94 -8.55 7.04 -1.62
N LYS A 95 -7.64 6.70 -2.53
CA LYS A 95 -6.85 7.65 -3.31
C LYS A 95 -7.21 7.53 -4.79
N PHE A 96 -7.03 8.61 -5.53
CA PHE A 96 -7.49 8.67 -6.91
C PHE A 96 -6.35 9.14 -7.83
N VAL A 97 -6.28 8.52 -9.01
CA VAL A 97 -5.45 8.97 -10.13
C VAL A 97 -6.32 9.06 -11.36
N GLU A 98 -6.15 10.10 -12.13
CA GLU A 98 -6.79 10.26 -13.44
C GLU A 98 -5.75 10.10 -14.55
N ALA A 99 -6.06 9.29 -15.55
CA ALA A 99 -5.27 9.08 -16.73
C ALA A 99 -6.19 8.93 -17.95
N ASN A 100 -5.96 9.71 -19.02
CA ASN A 100 -6.72 9.66 -20.27
C ASN A 100 -8.24 9.79 -20.08
N GLY A 101 -8.69 10.59 -19.12
CA GLY A 101 -10.11 10.79 -18.81
C GLY A 101 -10.76 9.65 -17.99
N ILE A 102 -9.97 8.66 -17.55
CA ILE A 102 -10.42 7.57 -16.68
C ILE A 102 -9.93 7.86 -15.25
N LYS A 103 -10.84 7.92 -14.31
CA LYS A 103 -10.53 8.10 -12.89
C LYS A 103 -10.49 6.75 -12.19
N ILE A 104 -9.35 6.43 -11.58
CA ILE A 104 -9.10 5.16 -10.90
C ILE A 104 -9.01 5.41 -9.41
N GLY A 105 -9.84 4.71 -8.62
CA GLY A 105 -9.81 4.70 -7.17
C GLY A 105 -8.97 3.55 -6.64
N PHE A 106 -8.16 3.82 -5.63
CA PHE A 106 -7.26 2.84 -5.00
C PHE A 106 -7.57 2.71 -3.52
N VAL A 107 -7.61 1.46 -3.02
CA VAL A 107 -7.74 1.12 -1.59
C VAL A 107 -6.67 0.11 -1.24
N GLY A 108 -6.02 0.25 -0.08
CA GLY A 108 -4.94 -0.65 0.34
C GLY A 108 -5.10 -1.13 1.77
N ALA A 109 -4.67 -2.37 2.04
CA ALA A 109 -4.63 -2.94 3.38
C ALA A 109 -3.47 -3.93 3.55
N SER A 110 -3.08 -4.19 4.80
CA SER A 110 -2.07 -5.18 5.17
C SER A 110 -2.59 -6.13 6.23
N TYR A 111 -2.08 -7.36 6.24
CA TYR A 111 -2.32 -8.27 7.34
C TYR A 111 -1.65 -7.75 8.63
N ALA A 112 -2.18 -8.18 9.79
CA ALA A 112 -1.57 -7.88 11.08
C ALA A 112 -0.41 -8.85 11.34
N SER A 113 0.81 -8.36 11.26
CA SER A 113 2.03 -9.14 11.46
C SER A 113 2.68 -8.85 12.81
N ILE A 114 3.25 -9.87 13.44
CA ILE A 114 4.18 -9.67 14.56
C ILE A 114 5.43 -8.88 14.12
N ASN A 115 5.72 -8.89 12.82
CA ASN A 115 6.82 -8.13 12.24
C ASN A 115 6.56 -6.62 12.12
N ASP A 116 5.36 -6.15 12.45
CA ASP A 116 5.04 -4.72 12.53
C ASP A 116 5.70 -4.01 13.73
N GLY A 117 6.79 -4.55 14.26
CA GLY A 117 7.53 -3.94 15.35
C GLY A 117 6.77 -3.89 16.68
N GLY A 118 5.88 -4.84 16.94
CA GLY A 118 5.01 -4.85 18.11
C GLY A 118 3.82 -3.89 18.05
N VAL A 119 3.61 -3.22 16.92
CA VAL A 119 2.51 -2.26 16.69
C VAL A 119 1.39 -2.87 15.83
N ALA A 120 1.25 -4.18 15.82
CA ALA A 120 0.24 -4.92 15.04
C ALA A 120 -1.21 -4.46 15.28
N ARG A 121 -1.52 -3.89 16.44
CA ARG A 121 -2.83 -3.34 16.80
C ARG A 121 -2.85 -1.81 16.82
N ASN A 122 -2.12 -1.17 15.95
CA ASN A 122 -2.17 0.29 15.81
C ASN A 122 -3.36 0.71 14.92
N ASN A 123 -3.72 1.97 15.01
CA ASN A 123 -4.76 2.60 14.19
C ASN A 123 -4.18 3.35 12.98
N LEU A 124 -2.92 3.09 12.61
CA LEU A 124 -2.22 3.81 11.56
C LEU A 124 -2.21 3.06 10.23
N VAL A 125 -2.51 1.74 10.25
CA VAL A 125 -2.46 0.86 9.07
C VAL A 125 -3.80 0.15 8.90
N ALA A 126 -4.38 0.21 7.70
CA ALA A 126 -5.57 -0.55 7.34
C ALA A 126 -5.28 -2.06 7.33
N ARG A 127 -6.20 -2.87 7.86
CA ARG A 127 -6.00 -4.30 8.09
C ARG A 127 -6.93 -5.16 7.25
N VAL A 128 -6.39 -6.22 6.65
CA VAL A 128 -7.17 -7.15 5.80
C VAL A 128 -8.29 -7.88 6.56
N GLU A 129 -8.23 -7.93 7.89
CA GLU A 129 -9.26 -8.50 8.74
C GLU A 129 -10.46 -7.57 8.96
N ASP A 130 -10.33 -6.28 8.64
CA ASP A 130 -11.36 -5.25 8.83
C ASP A 130 -12.27 -5.14 7.61
N GLU A 131 -13.17 -6.10 7.47
CA GLU A 131 -14.09 -6.22 6.34
C GLU A 131 -15.10 -5.06 6.26
N GLU A 132 -15.50 -4.50 7.41
CA GLU A 132 -16.45 -3.39 7.47
C GLU A 132 -15.85 -2.11 6.85
N ASN A 133 -14.63 -1.75 7.23
CA ASN A 133 -13.96 -0.58 6.66
C ASN A 133 -13.51 -0.82 5.22
N LEU A 134 -13.13 -2.05 4.84
CA LEU A 134 -12.87 -2.42 3.45
C LEU A 134 -14.10 -2.12 2.57
N LYS A 135 -15.28 -2.58 2.99
CA LYS A 135 -16.54 -2.33 2.27
C LYS A 135 -16.80 -0.84 2.08
N LYS A 136 -16.75 -0.07 3.17
CA LYS A 136 -16.98 1.39 3.13
C LYS A 136 -16.00 2.11 2.20
N ALA A 137 -14.71 1.71 2.25
CA ALA A 137 -13.68 2.29 1.40
C ALA A 137 -13.90 1.99 -0.09
N ILE A 138 -14.28 0.76 -0.44
CA ILE A 138 -14.59 0.37 -1.81
C ILE A 138 -15.84 1.09 -2.32
N GLU A 139 -16.93 1.14 -1.53
CA GLU A 139 -18.15 1.88 -1.88
C GLU A 139 -17.85 3.37 -2.10
N SER A 140 -17.02 3.97 -1.24
CA SER A 140 -16.56 5.35 -1.41
C SER A 140 -15.72 5.55 -2.66
N ALA A 141 -14.81 4.63 -2.97
CA ALA A 141 -14.01 4.68 -4.19
C ALA A 141 -14.90 4.55 -5.44
N ARG A 142 -15.82 3.58 -5.44
CA ARG A 142 -16.73 3.31 -6.55
C ARG A 142 -17.63 4.50 -6.87
N SER A 143 -18.12 5.22 -5.86
CA SER A 143 -18.96 6.39 -6.06
C SER A 143 -18.25 7.60 -6.68
N GLN A 144 -16.93 7.56 -6.77
CA GLN A 144 -16.08 8.70 -7.18
C GLN A 144 -15.12 8.36 -8.33
N SER A 145 -15.12 7.13 -8.83
CA SER A 145 -14.19 6.69 -9.88
C SER A 145 -14.84 5.73 -10.87
N ASP A 146 -14.25 5.62 -12.05
CA ASP A 146 -14.69 4.72 -13.11
C ASP A 146 -14.20 3.28 -12.85
N PHE A 147 -13.08 3.13 -12.14
CA PHE A 147 -12.41 1.86 -11.89
C PHE A 147 -11.87 1.81 -10.46
N VAL A 148 -12.00 0.66 -9.78
CA VAL A 148 -11.53 0.48 -8.41
C VAL A 148 -10.50 -0.63 -8.32
N VAL A 149 -9.31 -0.28 -7.86
CA VAL A 149 -8.21 -1.20 -7.56
C VAL A 149 -8.06 -1.35 -6.06
N VAL A 150 -8.10 -2.59 -5.58
CA VAL A 150 -7.80 -2.92 -4.18
C VAL A 150 -6.45 -3.62 -4.13
N THR A 151 -5.60 -3.23 -3.18
CA THR A 151 -4.33 -3.91 -2.96
C THR A 151 -4.26 -4.49 -1.55
N MET A 152 -3.69 -5.69 -1.43
CA MET A 152 -3.40 -6.31 -0.15
C MET A 152 -1.93 -6.69 -0.03
N HIS A 153 -1.38 -6.52 1.15
CA HIS A 153 -0.07 -7.03 1.52
C HIS A 153 -0.26 -8.12 2.57
N ALA A 154 -0.35 -9.38 2.13
CA ALA A 154 -0.73 -10.50 2.97
C ALA A 154 -0.24 -11.84 2.43
N GLY A 155 -0.24 -12.87 3.27
CA GLY A 155 0.13 -14.23 2.93
C GLY A 155 1.35 -14.73 3.68
N ILE A 156 1.98 -15.76 3.13
CA ILE A 156 3.18 -16.40 3.70
C ILE A 156 4.30 -16.26 2.68
N GLU A 157 5.43 -15.71 3.12
CA GLU A 157 6.61 -15.54 2.27
C GLU A 157 7.07 -16.85 1.64
N TYR A 158 7.41 -16.81 0.36
CA TYR A 158 7.93 -17.92 -0.45
C TYR A 158 6.98 -19.12 -0.59
N VAL A 159 5.68 -18.96 -0.30
CA VAL A 159 4.63 -19.96 -0.53
C VAL A 159 3.87 -19.61 -1.80
N ARG A 160 3.69 -20.58 -2.70
CA ARG A 160 3.05 -20.38 -4.01
C ARG A 160 1.52 -20.37 -3.95
N GLN A 161 0.93 -20.93 -2.91
CA GLN A 161 -0.52 -20.97 -2.76
C GLN A 161 -0.99 -19.87 -1.83
N PRO A 162 -1.99 -19.08 -2.21
CA PRO A 162 -2.58 -18.08 -1.34
C PRO A 162 -3.22 -18.74 -0.11
N ASP A 163 -3.08 -18.10 1.03
CA ASP A 163 -3.74 -18.56 2.25
C ASP A 163 -5.23 -18.17 2.28
N LYS A 164 -5.93 -18.67 3.31
CA LYS A 164 -7.38 -18.41 3.45
C LYS A 164 -7.70 -16.94 3.68
N THR A 165 -6.82 -16.19 4.31
CA THR A 165 -7.00 -14.74 4.58
C THR A 165 -6.92 -13.96 3.28
N GLN A 166 -5.90 -14.24 2.45
CA GLN A 166 -5.77 -13.63 1.13
C GLN A 166 -7.01 -13.90 0.26
N VAL A 167 -7.43 -15.17 0.19
CA VAL A 167 -8.60 -15.58 -0.62
C VAL A 167 -9.88 -14.90 -0.11
N LYS A 168 -10.09 -14.90 1.22
CA LYS A 168 -11.27 -14.24 1.83
C LYS A 168 -11.29 -12.74 1.50
N PHE A 169 -10.18 -12.03 1.72
CA PHE A 169 -10.07 -10.60 1.45
C PHE A 169 -10.31 -10.28 -0.02
N ALA A 170 -9.65 -11.02 -0.93
CA ALA A 170 -9.78 -10.76 -2.37
C ALA A 170 -11.22 -10.95 -2.85
N ARG A 171 -11.91 -12.02 -2.40
CA ARG A 171 -13.33 -12.26 -2.75
C ARG A 171 -14.22 -11.17 -2.19
N ALA A 172 -14.07 -10.82 -0.91
CA ALA A 172 -14.84 -9.74 -0.30
C ALA A 172 -14.63 -8.41 -1.05
N ALA A 173 -13.40 -8.09 -1.44
CA ALA A 173 -13.12 -6.88 -2.21
C ALA A 173 -13.86 -6.86 -3.55
N VAL A 174 -13.87 -7.97 -4.28
CA VAL A 174 -14.61 -8.10 -5.55
C VAL A 174 -16.13 -8.01 -5.31
N ASP A 175 -16.64 -8.71 -4.29
CA ASP A 175 -18.08 -8.68 -3.92
C ASP A 175 -18.55 -7.27 -3.52
N PHE A 176 -17.67 -6.44 -2.95
CA PHE A 176 -17.94 -5.04 -2.61
C PHE A 176 -17.75 -4.06 -3.78
N GLY A 177 -17.27 -4.53 -4.93
CA GLY A 177 -17.21 -3.73 -6.15
C GLY A 177 -15.81 -3.35 -6.62
N ALA A 178 -14.75 -4.01 -6.18
CA ALA A 178 -13.43 -3.86 -6.77
C ALA A 178 -13.38 -4.52 -8.16
N ASP A 179 -12.77 -3.84 -9.13
CA ASP A 179 -12.54 -4.38 -10.48
C ASP A 179 -11.27 -5.23 -10.55
N VAL A 180 -10.27 -4.89 -9.73
CA VAL A 180 -8.98 -5.62 -9.65
C VAL A 180 -8.53 -5.70 -8.19
N VAL A 181 -7.98 -6.86 -7.82
CA VAL A 181 -7.27 -7.04 -6.55
C VAL A 181 -5.82 -7.42 -6.84
N ILE A 182 -4.88 -6.68 -6.25
CA ILE A 182 -3.43 -6.89 -6.40
C ILE A 182 -2.86 -7.35 -5.06
N GLY A 183 -2.20 -8.52 -5.05
CA GLY A 183 -1.50 -9.05 -3.88
C GLY A 183 -0.01 -8.71 -3.88
N ALA A 184 0.56 -8.53 -2.68
CA ALA A 184 1.99 -8.43 -2.42
C ALA A 184 2.33 -9.18 -1.12
N HIS A 185 3.60 -9.33 -0.77
CA HIS A 185 4.21 -9.99 0.37
C HIS A 185 4.77 -11.40 0.09
N PRO A 186 4.09 -12.34 -0.59
CA PRO A 186 4.61 -13.71 -0.70
C PRO A 186 5.93 -13.84 -1.47
N HIS A 187 6.35 -12.82 -2.21
CA HIS A 187 7.53 -12.84 -3.11
C HIS A 187 7.45 -13.93 -4.20
N TRP A 188 6.25 -14.44 -4.44
CA TRP A 188 5.88 -15.37 -5.49
C TRP A 188 4.64 -14.88 -6.24
N VAL A 189 4.56 -15.24 -7.52
CA VAL A 189 3.30 -15.11 -8.27
C VAL A 189 2.33 -16.18 -7.79
N GLN A 190 1.15 -15.78 -7.37
CA GLN A 190 0.09 -16.63 -6.84
C GLN A 190 -1.18 -16.49 -7.68
#